data_0b22d89d64449a8797bb7afad5eda7fd
#
_entry.id   0b22d89d64449a8797bb7afad5eda7fd
#
_cell.length_a   1.000
_cell.length_b   1.000
_cell.length_c   1.000
_cell.angle_alpha   90.00
_cell.angle_beta   90.00
_cell.angle_gamma   90.00
#
_symmetry.space_group_name_H-M   'P 1'
#
loop_
_entity.id
_entity.type
_entity.pdbx_description
1 polymer ?
#
loop_
_entity_poly.entity_id
_entity_poly.type
_entity_poly.pdbx_seq_one_letter_code
_entity_poly.pdbx_strand_id
1 'polypeptide(L)'
;MPTIIPLLQKVRSGLPFRIGPRPSGPDYQITPRYRVAFLTGCIQDELFRGVNADTVSVLARNGCEVIIPEHQKCCGALHAHVGERELSRQLARSNIAAFEATGADYYIVNASGCGATLKDYAHLLHDDPKYSQRAAQFVAKLRDFAEFLVEVGFEAPAGRIEARVTYQDACHMKHGQKVFLQPRVLLKSIPGLELVEMKDSDWCCGSAGIYNVVQPVMANEVLSWKVENVSNTKASILVASNPGCTIQINFGMEKAGQPLEILHLAEILERSYRLAEEAPA
;
A
#
# COMPACT_ATOMS: atom_id res chain seq x y z
N MET A 1 10.02 -22.48 -6.26
CA MET A 1 9.96 -21.04 -6.61
C MET A 1 11.02 -20.29 -5.81
N PRO A 2 11.85 -19.41 -6.38
CA PRO A 2 12.68 -18.55 -5.59
C PRO A 2 11.74 -17.60 -4.84
N THR A 3 11.76 -17.66 -3.53
CA THR A 3 10.99 -16.75 -2.67
C THR A 3 11.43 -15.30 -2.94
N ILE A 4 10.50 -14.39 -3.15
CA ILE A 4 10.74 -12.95 -3.39
C ILE A 4 11.51 -12.29 -2.22
N ILE A 5 11.44 -12.87 -1.02
CA ILE A 5 12.14 -12.40 0.19
C ILE A 5 13.66 -12.24 0.02
N PRO A 6 14.43 -13.20 -0.57
CA PRO A 6 15.84 -13.00 -0.87
C PRO A 6 16.09 -11.91 -1.91
N LEU A 7 15.10 -11.61 -2.75
CA LEU A 7 15.15 -10.58 -3.78
C LEU A 7 15.01 -9.18 -3.19
N LEU A 8 14.11 -8.96 -2.23
CA LEU A 8 14.00 -7.71 -1.50
C LEU A 8 15.21 -7.44 -0.59
N GLN A 9 15.92 -8.50 -0.13
CA GLN A 9 17.20 -8.35 0.58
C GLN A 9 18.32 -7.82 -0.33
N LYS A 10 18.30 -8.13 -1.64
CA LYS A 10 19.25 -7.57 -2.62
C LYS A 10 19.04 -6.08 -2.88
N VAL A 11 17.83 -5.55 -2.69
CA VAL A 11 17.55 -4.10 -2.80
C VAL A 11 18.33 -3.31 -1.76
N ARG A 12 18.61 -3.88 -0.57
CA ARG A 12 19.48 -3.26 0.43
C ARG A 12 20.95 -3.15 0.00
N SER A 13 21.39 -3.89 -1.01
CA SER A 13 22.76 -3.84 -1.53
C SER A 13 23.02 -2.77 -2.61
N GLY A 14 22.03 -1.90 -2.87
CA GLY A 14 22.19 -0.75 -3.77
C GLY A 14 22.14 -1.07 -5.26
N LEU A 15 21.70 -2.27 -5.65
CA LEU A 15 21.52 -2.62 -7.05
C LEU A 15 20.10 -2.34 -7.50
N PRO A 16 19.85 -1.69 -8.66
CA PRO A 16 18.53 -1.52 -9.20
C PRO A 16 17.92 -2.90 -9.48
N PHE A 17 16.78 -3.16 -8.86
CA PHE A 17 16.12 -4.45 -8.97
C PHE A 17 14.87 -4.32 -9.85
N ARG A 18 14.76 -5.19 -10.87
CA ARG A 18 13.63 -5.25 -11.78
C ARG A 18 12.99 -6.62 -11.71
N ILE A 19 11.68 -6.66 -11.58
CA ILE A 19 10.86 -7.86 -11.73
C ILE A 19 10.01 -7.64 -12.95
N GLY A 20 10.21 -8.45 -13.96
CA GLY A 20 9.35 -8.48 -15.14
C GLY A 20 8.05 -9.25 -14.88
N PRO A 21 7.06 -9.14 -15.80
CA PRO A 21 5.83 -9.91 -15.74
C PRO A 21 6.13 -11.41 -15.70
N ARG A 22 5.30 -12.18 -14.97
CA ARG A 22 5.46 -13.64 -14.89
C ARG A 22 5.10 -14.29 -16.21
N PRO A 23 5.98 -15.11 -16.80
CA PRO A 23 5.63 -15.88 -18.00
C PRO A 23 4.65 -17.00 -17.66
N SER A 24 3.64 -17.14 -18.49
CA SER A 24 2.80 -18.33 -18.54
C SER A 24 3.29 -19.24 -19.68
N GLY A 25 4.45 -19.94 -19.48
CA GLY A 25 5.02 -20.87 -20.45
C GLY A 25 6.52 -20.67 -20.73
N PRO A 26 7.22 -21.68 -21.29
CA PRO A 26 8.68 -21.69 -21.41
C PRO A 26 9.29 -20.76 -22.48
N ASP A 27 8.50 -20.18 -23.39
CA ASP A 27 9.01 -19.40 -24.54
C ASP A 27 8.42 -17.98 -24.68
N TYR A 28 7.82 -17.42 -23.63
CA TYR A 28 7.14 -16.14 -23.72
C TYR A 28 8.05 -14.97 -23.33
N GLN A 29 8.53 -14.21 -24.31
CA GLN A 29 9.04 -12.86 -24.08
C GLN A 29 7.84 -11.92 -23.90
N ILE A 30 7.41 -11.68 -22.65
CA ILE A 30 6.32 -10.74 -22.36
C ILE A 30 6.89 -9.33 -22.39
N THR A 31 6.46 -8.53 -23.36
CA THR A 31 6.62 -7.09 -23.29
C THR A 31 5.73 -6.58 -22.16
N PRO A 32 6.28 -5.91 -21.14
CA PRO A 32 5.46 -5.40 -20.05
C PRO A 32 4.44 -4.39 -20.58
N ARG A 33 3.20 -4.46 -20.05
CA ARG A 33 2.16 -3.48 -20.38
C ARG A 33 2.51 -2.10 -19.82
N TYR A 34 3.10 -2.08 -18.64
CA TYR A 34 3.51 -0.87 -17.93
C TYR A 34 4.83 -1.08 -17.19
N ARG A 35 5.64 -0.05 -17.13
CA ARG A 35 6.80 0.02 -16.28
C ARG A 35 6.45 0.85 -15.05
N VAL A 36 6.48 0.26 -13.87
CA VAL A 36 6.08 0.93 -12.64
C VAL A 36 7.24 1.01 -11.66
N ALA A 37 7.46 2.18 -11.07
CA ALA A 37 8.41 2.34 -9.98
C ALA A 37 7.67 2.29 -8.64
N PHE A 38 8.13 1.46 -7.70
CA PHE A 38 7.45 1.17 -6.45
C PHE A 38 8.20 1.72 -5.24
N LEU A 39 7.51 2.49 -4.38
CA LEU A 39 8.02 2.94 -3.09
C LEU A 39 7.83 1.84 -2.04
N THR A 40 8.95 1.28 -1.53
CA THR A 40 8.90 0.27 -0.46
C THR A 40 8.53 0.87 0.91
N GLY A 41 8.75 2.18 1.08
CA GLY A 41 8.53 2.90 2.33
C GLY A 41 9.60 2.63 3.39
N CYS A 42 9.40 3.16 4.60
CA CYS A 42 10.29 2.93 5.74
C CYS A 42 9.68 1.91 6.73
N ILE A 43 8.59 2.26 7.40
CA ILE A 43 7.88 1.35 8.33
C ILE A 43 7.36 0.12 7.58
N GLN A 44 6.82 0.32 6.37
CA GLN A 44 6.30 -0.76 5.52
C GLN A 44 7.40 -1.76 5.17
N ASP A 45 8.60 -1.30 4.84
CA ASP A 45 9.72 -2.18 4.47
C ASP A 45 10.31 -2.93 5.67
N GLU A 46 10.33 -2.32 6.84
CA GLU A 46 10.90 -2.95 8.04
C GLU A 46 9.93 -3.94 8.71
N LEU A 47 8.66 -3.56 8.88
CA LEU A 47 7.69 -4.35 9.65
C LEU A 47 6.77 -5.20 8.78
N PHE A 48 6.53 -4.80 7.52
CA PHE A 48 5.57 -5.44 6.62
C PHE A 48 6.20 -5.81 5.27
N ARG A 49 7.40 -6.35 5.31
CA ARG A 49 8.17 -6.70 4.09
C ARG A 49 7.43 -7.70 3.20
N GLY A 50 6.65 -8.61 3.79
CA GLY A 50 5.78 -9.53 3.07
C GLY A 50 4.76 -8.80 2.20
N VAL A 51 4.15 -7.74 2.72
CA VAL A 51 3.21 -6.88 1.98
C VAL A 51 3.86 -6.26 0.73
N ASN A 52 5.11 -5.79 0.84
CA ASN A 52 5.84 -5.26 -0.30
C ASN A 52 6.10 -6.35 -1.35
N ALA A 53 6.48 -7.56 -0.91
CA ALA A 53 6.67 -8.70 -1.78
C ALA A 53 5.38 -9.08 -2.53
N ASP A 54 4.26 -9.15 -1.83
CA ASP A 54 2.97 -9.46 -2.42
C ASP A 54 2.47 -8.33 -3.35
N THR A 55 2.73 -7.06 -3.00
CA THR A 55 2.46 -5.92 -3.90
C THR A 55 3.18 -6.07 -5.23
N VAL A 56 4.49 -6.36 -5.18
CA VAL A 56 5.31 -6.59 -6.38
C VAL A 56 4.80 -7.79 -7.18
N SER A 57 4.43 -8.89 -6.50
CA SER A 57 3.87 -10.08 -7.13
C SER A 57 2.57 -9.79 -7.87
N VAL A 58 1.62 -9.10 -7.21
CA VAL A 58 0.34 -8.73 -7.82
C VAL A 58 0.54 -7.81 -9.04
N LEU A 59 1.42 -6.80 -8.94
CA LEU A 59 1.74 -5.93 -10.08
C LEU A 59 2.33 -6.71 -11.25
N ALA A 60 3.27 -7.64 -10.99
CA ALA A 60 3.86 -8.48 -12.03
C ALA A 60 2.84 -9.41 -12.69
N ARG A 61 1.89 -9.98 -11.92
CA ARG A 61 0.76 -10.77 -12.45
C ARG A 61 -0.14 -9.95 -13.38
N ASN A 62 -0.24 -8.66 -13.12
CA ASN A 62 -1.02 -7.72 -13.94
C ASN A 62 -0.21 -7.10 -15.09
N GLY A 63 0.89 -7.75 -15.49
CA GLY A 63 1.67 -7.39 -16.67
C GLY A 63 2.65 -6.23 -16.47
N CYS A 64 2.99 -5.88 -15.23
CA CYS A 64 3.93 -4.79 -14.95
C CYS A 64 5.38 -5.27 -14.84
N GLU A 65 6.30 -4.48 -15.39
CA GLU A 65 7.70 -4.47 -14.96
C GLU A 65 7.81 -3.58 -13.73
N VAL A 66 8.14 -4.15 -12.57
CA VAL A 66 8.26 -3.41 -11.32
C VAL A 66 9.72 -3.05 -11.07
N ILE A 67 9.98 -1.76 -10.91
CA ILE A 67 11.30 -1.19 -10.63
C ILE A 67 11.30 -0.67 -9.21
N ILE A 68 12.25 -1.11 -8.41
CA ILE A 68 12.50 -0.53 -7.09
C ILE A 68 13.55 0.58 -7.26
N PRO A 69 13.19 1.88 -7.11
CA PRO A 69 14.14 2.95 -7.34
C PRO A 69 15.34 2.86 -6.40
N GLU A 70 16.51 2.93 -6.96
CA GLU A 70 17.74 3.10 -6.15
C GLU A 70 17.69 4.46 -5.43
N HIS A 71 18.20 4.51 -4.23
CA HIS A 71 18.24 5.74 -3.41
C HIS A 71 16.89 6.34 -3.00
N GLN A 72 15.78 5.63 -3.19
CA GLN A 72 14.51 6.07 -2.59
C GLN A 72 14.65 6.25 -1.07
N LYS A 73 13.89 7.19 -0.52
CA LYS A 73 13.89 7.54 0.91
C LYS A 73 12.50 7.42 1.50
N CYS A 74 12.40 7.61 2.81
CA CYS A 74 11.11 7.81 3.48
C CYS A 74 10.28 8.87 2.74
N CYS A 75 8.95 8.68 2.68
CA CYS A 75 8.04 9.66 2.07
C CYS A 75 8.04 11.04 2.77
N GLY A 76 8.54 11.12 4.00
CA GLY A 76 8.57 12.36 4.77
C GLY A 76 7.30 12.64 5.58
N ALA A 77 6.28 11.76 5.56
CA ALA A 77 5.01 11.98 6.23
C ALA A 77 5.16 12.29 7.72
N LEU A 78 5.91 11.47 8.47
CA LEU A 78 6.10 11.66 9.90
C LEU A 78 6.82 12.97 10.21
N HIS A 79 7.76 13.39 9.38
CA HIS A 79 8.46 14.68 9.52
C HIS A 79 7.48 15.84 9.32
N ALA A 80 6.64 15.78 8.27
CA ALA A 80 5.62 16.80 8.03
C ALA A 80 4.62 16.89 9.20
N HIS A 81 4.21 15.75 9.77
CA HIS A 81 3.25 15.70 10.87
C HIS A 81 3.78 16.32 12.19
N VAL A 82 5.09 16.36 12.38
CA VAL A 82 5.72 16.99 13.56
C VAL A 82 6.28 18.39 13.27
N GLY A 83 5.99 18.96 12.10
CA GLY A 83 6.42 20.30 11.73
C GLY A 83 7.82 20.40 11.11
N GLU A 84 8.54 19.29 10.97
CA GLU A 84 9.86 19.22 10.34
C GLU A 84 9.76 19.34 8.80
N ARG A 85 9.21 20.48 8.37
CA ARG A 85 8.84 20.72 6.97
C ARG A 85 10.04 20.68 6.02
N GLU A 86 11.17 21.27 6.39
CA GLU A 86 12.35 21.30 5.50
C GLU A 86 12.94 19.91 5.32
N LEU A 87 12.97 19.08 6.35
CA LEU A 87 13.42 17.69 6.22
C LEU A 87 12.47 16.89 5.31
N SER A 88 11.16 17.12 5.42
CA SER A 88 10.17 16.53 4.49
C SER A 88 10.42 16.97 3.05
N ARG A 89 10.76 18.25 2.81
CA ARG A 89 11.12 18.79 1.48
C ARG A 89 12.39 18.13 0.91
N GLN A 90 13.41 17.92 1.74
CA GLN A 90 14.63 17.23 1.31
C GLN A 90 14.35 15.78 0.88
N LEU A 91 13.54 15.06 1.65
CA LEU A 91 13.09 13.71 1.32
C LEU A 91 12.28 13.68 0.02
N ALA A 92 11.39 14.65 -0.17
CA ALA A 92 10.61 14.80 -1.40
C ALA A 92 11.51 15.01 -2.63
N ARG A 93 12.48 15.90 -2.55
CA ARG A 93 13.44 16.14 -3.65
C ARG A 93 14.22 14.86 -3.99
N SER A 94 14.66 14.12 -2.97
CA SER A 94 15.40 12.86 -3.15
C SER A 94 14.55 11.80 -3.82
N ASN A 95 13.29 11.64 -3.40
CA ASN A 95 12.36 10.67 -3.98
C ASN A 95 11.99 11.05 -5.43
N ILE A 96 11.70 12.31 -5.71
CA ILE A 96 11.44 12.78 -7.08
C ILE A 96 12.59 12.39 -8.00
N ALA A 97 13.84 12.71 -7.60
CA ALA A 97 15.03 12.38 -8.41
C ALA A 97 15.21 10.87 -8.60
N ALA A 98 14.99 10.06 -7.54
CA ALA A 98 15.12 8.61 -7.61
C ALA A 98 14.09 7.98 -8.54
N PHE A 99 12.83 8.46 -8.50
CA PHE A 99 11.77 7.95 -9.35
C PHE A 99 11.92 8.38 -10.81
N GLU A 100 12.29 9.62 -11.08
CA GLU A 100 12.58 10.11 -12.44
C GLU A 100 13.68 9.29 -13.11
N ALA A 101 14.72 8.91 -12.36
CA ALA A 101 15.83 8.12 -12.89
C ALA A 101 15.40 6.72 -13.37
N THR A 102 14.24 6.21 -12.94
CA THR A 102 13.72 4.91 -13.41
C THR A 102 13.16 4.95 -14.82
N GLY A 103 12.71 6.11 -15.30
CA GLY A 103 11.97 6.26 -16.55
C GLY A 103 10.62 5.52 -16.57
N ALA A 104 10.03 5.23 -15.39
CA ALA A 104 8.77 4.50 -15.28
C ALA A 104 7.56 5.31 -15.76
N ASP A 105 6.53 4.61 -16.22
CA ASP A 105 5.27 5.19 -16.66
C ASP A 105 4.44 5.68 -15.47
N TYR A 106 4.41 4.88 -14.39
CA TYR A 106 3.71 5.18 -13.15
C TYR A 106 4.61 5.01 -11.93
N TYR A 107 4.25 5.71 -10.86
CA TYR A 107 4.86 5.58 -9.53
C TYR A 107 3.82 5.00 -8.56
N ILE A 108 4.14 3.89 -7.90
CA ILE A 108 3.20 3.13 -7.10
C ILE A 108 3.57 3.19 -5.63
N VAL A 109 2.56 3.33 -4.78
CA VAL A 109 2.67 3.26 -3.32
C VAL A 109 1.54 2.40 -2.76
N ASN A 110 1.86 1.56 -1.76
CA ASN A 110 0.88 0.67 -1.12
C ASN A 110 0.53 1.09 0.32
N ALA A 111 1.15 2.12 0.85
CA ALA A 111 0.89 2.64 2.20
C ALA A 111 0.17 3.98 2.12
N SER A 112 -1.08 4.04 2.56
CA SER A 112 -1.97 5.20 2.33
C SER A 112 -1.47 6.50 2.95
N GLY A 113 -0.80 6.47 4.11
CA GLY A 113 -0.17 7.64 4.72
C GLY A 113 0.97 8.19 3.87
N CYS A 114 1.81 7.30 3.32
CA CYS A 114 2.84 7.67 2.37
C CYS A 114 2.23 8.24 1.08
N GLY A 115 1.21 7.59 0.54
CA GLY A 115 0.54 8.01 -0.69
C GLY A 115 -0.04 9.41 -0.60
N ALA A 116 -0.71 9.75 0.50
CA ALA A 116 -1.23 11.09 0.73
C ALA A 116 -0.12 12.15 0.73
N THR A 117 1.00 11.87 1.43
CA THR A 117 2.15 12.78 1.48
C THR A 117 2.84 12.92 0.12
N LEU A 118 3.00 11.82 -0.62
CA LEU A 118 3.57 11.86 -1.96
C LEU A 118 2.71 12.67 -2.94
N LYS A 119 1.37 12.56 -2.85
CA LYS A 119 0.42 13.37 -3.65
C LYS A 119 0.48 14.85 -3.28
N ASP A 120 0.90 15.17 -2.05
CA ASP A 120 1.08 16.56 -1.58
C ASP A 120 2.46 17.17 -1.94
N TYR A 121 3.37 16.43 -2.56
CA TYR A 121 4.70 16.95 -2.94
C TYR A 121 4.64 18.19 -3.84
N ALA A 122 3.64 18.29 -4.71
CA ALA A 122 3.46 19.45 -5.56
C ALA A 122 3.16 20.72 -4.72
N HIS A 123 2.35 20.59 -3.67
CA HIS A 123 2.09 21.67 -2.71
C HIS A 123 3.31 21.93 -1.82
N LEU A 124 3.95 20.88 -1.30
CA LEU A 124 5.11 20.97 -0.42
C LEU A 124 6.29 21.72 -1.07
N LEU A 125 6.46 21.57 -2.38
CA LEU A 125 7.55 22.14 -3.17
C LEU A 125 7.11 23.25 -4.14
N HIS A 126 5.91 23.83 -3.95
CA HIS A 126 5.33 24.82 -4.88
C HIS A 126 6.21 26.05 -5.10
N ASP A 127 6.95 26.45 -4.08
CA ASP A 127 7.88 27.60 -4.07
C ASP A 127 9.35 27.22 -4.36
N ASP A 128 9.63 25.96 -4.66
CA ASP A 128 10.97 25.50 -4.98
C ASP A 128 11.27 25.75 -6.47
N PRO A 129 12.22 26.64 -6.81
CA PRO A 129 12.46 27.03 -8.20
C PRO A 129 12.98 25.89 -9.08
N LYS A 130 13.53 24.82 -8.47
CA LYS A 130 14.08 23.67 -9.17
C LYS A 130 13.13 22.50 -9.20
N TYR A 131 12.27 22.34 -8.19
CA TYR A 131 11.46 21.14 -7.99
C TYR A 131 9.96 21.34 -8.14
N SER A 132 9.41 22.57 -8.19
CA SER A 132 7.98 22.79 -8.28
C SER A 132 7.34 22.09 -9.49
N GLN A 133 7.90 22.27 -10.68
CA GLN A 133 7.41 21.59 -11.88
C GLN A 133 7.64 20.07 -11.85
N ARG A 134 8.79 19.62 -11.36
CA ARG A 134 9.13 18.20 -11.22
C ARG A 134 8.21 17.50 -10.23
N ALA A 135 7.87 18.15 -9.12
CA ALA A 135 6.91 17.65 -8.14
C ALA A 135 5.52 17.49 -8.75
N ALA A 136 5.05 18.45 -9.56
CA ALA A 136 3.79 18.32 -10.27
C ALA A 136 3.79 17.13 -11.25
N GLN A 137 4.87 16.94 -12.02
CA GLN A 137 5.04 15.80 -12.92
C GLN A 137 5.11 14.47 -12.16
N PHE A 138 5.79 14.43 -11.01
CA PHE A 138 5.84 13.27 -10.14
C PHE A 138 4.44 12.89 -9.67
N VAL A 139 3.67 13.84 -9.14
CA VAL A 139 2.31 13.61 -8.64
C VAL A 139 1.37 13.14 -9.75
N ALA A 140 1.53 13.65 -10.97
CA ALA A 140 0.72 13.22 -12.12
C ALA A 140 0.87 11.73 -12.45
N LYS A 141 2.05 11.16 -12.21
CA LYS A 141 2.35 9.73 -12.42
C LYS A 141 2.05 8.85 -11.19
N LEU A 142 1.87 9.45 -10.02
CA LEU A 142 1.70 8.73 -8.78
C LEU A 142 0.31 8.11 -8.67
N ARG A 143 0.25 6.83 -8.27
CA ARG A 143 -0.99 6.12 -7.96
C ARG A 143 -0.85 5.33 -6.67
N ASP A 144 -1.92 5.26 -5.92
CA ASP A 144 -2.08 4.19 -4.93
C ASP A 144 -2.18 2.84 -5.64
N PHE A 145 -1.74 1.78 -4.99
CA PHE A 145 -1.77 0.42 -5.53
C PHE A 145 -3.17 0.01 -6.01
N ALA A 146 -4.21 0.27 -5.22
CA ALA A 146 -5.58 -0.06 -5.60
C ALA A 146 -6.10 0.85 -6.73
N GLU A 147 -5.75 2.13 -6.69
CA GLU A 147 -6.08 3.10 -7.73
C GLU A 147 -5.50 2.66 -9.08
N PHE A 148 -4.22 2.30 -9.10
CA PHE A 148 -3.52 1.85 -10.31
C PHE A 148 -4.16 0.61 -10.92
N LEU A 149 -4.36 -0.46 -10.12
CA LEU A 149 -4.92 -1.71 -10.63
C LEU A 149 -6.28 -1.52 -11.28
N VAL A 150 -7.16 -0.72 -10.68
CA VAL A 150 -8.48 -0.46 -11.24
C VAL A 150 -8.40 0.45 -12.48
N GLU A 151 -7.51 1.45 -12.48
CA GLU A 151 -7.33 2.38 -13.61
C GLU A 151 -6.85 1.65 -14.88
N VAL A 152 -5.90 0.73 -14.75
CA VAL A 152 -5.30 0.05 -15.91
C VAL A 152 -6.03 -1.23 -16.33
N GLY A 153 -7.01 -1.66 -15.54
CA GLY A 153 -7.68 -2.95 -15.68
C GLY A 153 -6.81 -4.09 -15.15
N PHE A 154 -7.29 -4.77 -14.11
CA PHE A 154 -6.59 -5.87 -13.46
C PHE A 154 -7.16 -7.22 -13.89
N GLU A 155 -6.33 -8.26 -13.81
CA GLU A 155 -6.77 -9.64 -13.94
C GLU A 155 -7.38 -10.09 -12.60
N ALA A 156 -8.68 -10.41 -12.59
CA ALA A 156 -9.34 -10.86 -11.37
C ALA A 156 -8.72 -12.18 -10.89
N PRO A 157 -8.37 -12.30 -9.59
CA PRO A 157 -7.85 -13.56 -9.07
C PRO A 157 -8.95 -14.63 -9.07
N ALA A 158 -8.59 -15.89 -9.41
CA ALA A 158 -9.54 -16.98 -9.53
C ALA A 158 -9.60 -17.91 -8.30
N GLY A 159 -8.64 -17.82 -7.39
CA GLY A 159 -8.58 -18.66 -6.20
C GLY A 159 -9.64 -18.26 -5.17
N ARG A 160 -10.39 -19.26 -4.68
CA ARG A 160 -11.52 -19.05 -3.80
C ARG A 160 -11.08 -18.83 -2.35
N ILE A 161 -11.56 -17.76 -1.72
CA ILE A 161 -11.36 -17.47 -0.29
C ILE A 161 -12.72 -17.40 0.39
N GLU A 162 -13.07 -18.44 1.16
CA GLU A 162 -14.31 -18.48 1.95
C GLU A 162 -14.09 -17.71 3.26
N ALA A 163 -14.32 -16.42 3.24
CA ALA A 163 -14.13 -15.57 4.41
C ALA A 163 -15.09 -14.38 4.41
N ARG A 164 -15.52 -14.01 5.62
CA ARG A 164 -16.21 -12.75 5.88
C ARG A 164 -15.17 -11.69 6.16
N VAL A 165 -15.08 -10.69 5.30
CA VAL A 165 -14.03 -9.67 5.29
C VAL A 165 -14.64 -8.30 5.50
N THR A 166 -13.97 -7.45 6.28
CA THR A 166 -14.30 -6.02 6.35
C THR A 166 -13.11 -5.17 5.94
N TYR A 167 -13.36 -3.92 5.51
CA TYR A 167 -12.34 -3.01 5.01
C TYR A 167 -12.23 -1.75 5.86
N GLN A 168 -11.00 -1.41 6.27
CA GLN A 168 -10.67 -0.14 6.91
C GLN A 168 -10.31 0.90 5.84
N ASP A 169 -11.16 1.90 5.66
CA ASP A 169 -10.81 3.08 4.87
C ASP A 169 -9.81 3.94 5.65
N ALA A 170 -8.53 3.80 5.35
CA ALA A 170 -7.55 4.67 5.98
C ALA A 170 -7.86 6.13 5.64
N CYS A 171 -7.91 7.01 6.66
CA CYS A 171 -8.31 8.42 6.48
C CYS A 171 -7.47 9.14 5.40
N HIS A 172 -6.17 8.88 5.35
CA HIS A 172 -5.29 9.41 4.31
C HIS A 172 -5.61 8.88 2.90
N MET A 173 -6.12 7.65 2.78
CA MET A 173 -6.51 7.09 1.49
C MET A 173 -7.82 7.70 1.00
N LYS A 174 -8.87 7.69 1.83
CA LYS A 174 -10.18 8.21 1.46
C LYS A 174 -10.21 9.72 1.36
N HIS A 175 -9.73 10.42 2.39
CA HIS A 175 -9.83 11.89 2.45
C HIS A 175 -8.66 12.58 1.75
N GLY A 176 -7.44 12.06 1.86
CA GLY A 176 -6.24 12.60 1.23
C GLY A 176 -6.14 12.26 -0.26
N GLN A 177 -6.22 10.98 -0.59
CA GLN A 177 -6.00 10.49 -1.95
C GLN A 177 -7.28 10.36 -2.79
N LYS A 178 -8.47 10.38 -2.17
CA LYS A 178 -9.78 10.13 -2.80
C LYS A 178 -9.93 8.72 -3.38
N VAL A 179 -9.20 7.75 -2.82
CA VAL A 179 -9.25 6.34 -3.17
C VAL A 179 -10.06 5.60 -2.12
N PHE A 180 -11.24 5.10 -2.46
CA PHE A 180 -12.15 4.40 -1.54
C PHE A 180 -13.05 3.37 -2.22
N LEU A 181 -13.35 3.51 -3.51
CA LEU A 181 -14.10 2.51 -4.27
C LEU A 181 -13.21 1.38 -4.77
N GLN A 182 -11.99 1.70 -5.15
CA GLN A 182 -11.05 0.80 -5.80
C GLN A 182 -10.72 -0.43 -4.93
N PRO A 183 -10.44 -0.31 -3.62
CA PRO A 183 -10.24 -1.49 -2.78
C PRO A 183 -11.45 -2.43 -2.76
N ARG A 184 -12.66 -1.87 -2.78
CA ARG A 184 -13.90 -2.66 -2.80
C ARG A 184 -14.10 -3.41 -4.11
N VAL A 185 -13.74 -2.78 -5.24
CA VAL A 185 -13.76 -3.45 -6.55
C VAL A 185 -12.82 -4.65 -6.53
N LEU A 186 -11.61 -4.48 -6.02
CA LEU A 186 -10.60 -5.54 -5.93
C LEU A 186 -11.04 -6.66 -4.97
N LEU A 187 -11.55 -6.33 -3.78
CA LEU A 187 -12.02 -7.34 -2.82
C LEU A 187 -13.21 -8.14 -3.35
N LYS A 188 -14.17 -7.47 -4.00
CA LYS A 188 -15.35 -8.13 -4.59
C LYS A 188 -15.02 -9.02 -5.79
N SER A 189 -13.84 -8.88 -6.37
CA SER A 189 -13.40 -9.76 -7.46
C SER A 189 -12.89 -11.13 -6.98
N ILE A 190 -12.63 -11.28 -5.67
CA ILE A 190 -12.14 -12.54 -5.09
C ILE A 190 -13.30 -13.49 -4.89
N PRO A 191 -13.30 -14.69 -5.52
CA PRO A 191 -14.37 -15.67 -5.38
C PRO A 191 -14.54 -16.13 -3.92
N GLY A 192 -15.79 -16.25 -3.45
CA GLY A 192 -16.13 -16.72 -2.09
C GLY A 192 -16.02 -15.69 -0.98
N LEU A 193 -15.43 -14.52 -1.25
CA LEU A 193 -15.23 -13.47 -0.25
C LEU A 193 -16.54 -12.70 -0.01
N GLU A 194 -17.01 -12.66 1.23
CA GLU A 194 -18.14 -11.84 1.68
C GLU A 194 -17.61 -10.51 2.23
N LEU A 195 -17.71 -9.43 1.46
CA LEU A 195 -17.34 -8.10 1.93
C LEU A 195 -18.47 -7.47 2.74
N VAL A 196 -18.22 -7.22 4.03
CA VAL A 196 -19.15 -6.56 4.95
C VAL A 196 -18.64 -5.15 5.24
N GLU A 197 -19.45 -4.15 4.93
CA GLU A 197 -19.09 -2.76 5.21
C GLU A 197 -19.11 -2.48 6.72
N MET A 198 -18.03 -1.88 7.20
CA MET A 198 -17.90 -1.43 8.57
C MET A 198 -18.61 -0.08 8.73
N LYS A 199 -19.38 0.09 9.80
CA LYS A 199 -19.87 1.42 10.19
C LYS A 199 -18.69 2.35 10.44
N ASP A 200 -18.76 3.58 9.93
CA ASP A 200 -17.71 4.59 10.09
C ASP A 200 -16.32 4.06 9.70
N SER A 201 -16.27 3.33 8.57
CA SER A 201 -15.05 2.70 8.07
C SER A 201 -13.89 3.68 7.88
N ASP A 202 -14.21 4.95 7.58
CA ASP A 202 -13.27 6.04 7.33
C ASP A 202 -12.88 6.87 8.57
N TRP A 203 -13.46 6.56 9.73
CA TRP A 203 -13.02 7.19 10.97
C TRP A 203 -11.60 6.76 11.33
N CYS A 204 -10.87 7.66 11.97
CA CYS A 204 -9.48 7.41 12.36
C CYS A 204 -9.37 6.18 13.27
N CYS A 205 -8.28 5.43 13.13
CA CYS A 205 -7.93 4.33 14.04
C CYS A 205 -7.23 4.80 15.33
N GLY A 206 -6.94 6.11 15.45
CA GLY A 206 -6.19 6.68 16.55
C GLY A 206 -4.68 6.77 16.34
N SER A 207 -4.11 6.11 15.31
CA SER A 207 -2.66 6.14 15.05
C SER A 207 -2.15 7.54 14.67
N ALA A 208 -2.72 8.17 13.65
CA ALA A 208 -2.47 9.53 13.18
C ALA A 208 -0.98 9.97 13.24
N GLY A 209 -0.13 9.29 12.49
CA GLY A 209 1.31 9.52 12.51
C GLY A 209 1.95 9.06 13.81
N ILE A 210 2.33 9.99 14.68
CA ILE A 210 2.85 9.71 16.03
C ILE A 210 1.86 10.06 17.16
N TYR A 211 0.61 10.39 16.80
CA TYR A 211 -0.38 10.87 17.77
C TYR A 211 -0.66 9.86 18.89
N ASN A 212 -0.73 8.57 18.54
CA ASN A 212 -0.89 7.49 19.52
C ASN A 212 0.26 7.37 20.55
N VAL A 213 1.43 7.91 20.22
CA VAL A 213 2.58 7.94 21.14
C VAL A 213 2.54 9.17 22.03
N VAL A 214 2.18 10.34 21.47
CA VAL A 214 2.22 11.62 22.19
C VAL A 214 0.90 11.95 22.90
N GLN A 215 -0.21 11.37 22.48
CA GLN A 215 -1.57 11.55 23.03
C GLN A 215 -2.29 10.20 23.24
N PRO A 216 -1.70 9.28 24.04
CA PRO A 216 -2.17 7.89 24.09
C PRO A 216 -3.59 7.75 24.66
N VAL A 217 -4.03 8.63 25.56
CA VAL A 217 -5.38 8.57 26.14
C VAL A 217 -6.45 8.77 25.07
N MET A 218 -6.38 9.88 24.33
CA MET A 218 -7.34 10.18 23.26
C MET A 218 -7.23 9.19 22.10
N ALA A 219 -6.01 8.78 21.75
CA ALA A 219 -5.78 7.79 20.70
C ALA A 219 -6.45 6.44 21.03
N ASN A 220 -6.43 6.02 22.31
CA ASN A 220 -7.10 4.79 22.75
C ASN A 220 -8.63 4.92 22.77
N GLU A 221 -9.19 6.10 23.09
CA GLU A 221 -10.63 6.34 22.97
C GLU A 221 -11.10 6.21 21.53
N VAL A 222 -10.40 6.87 20.58
CA VAL A 222 -10.68 6.74 19.14
C VAL A 222 -10.55 5.31 18.69
N LEU A 223 -9.52 4.59 19.16
CA LEU A 223 -9.31 3.18 18.87
C LEU A 223 -10.46 2.30 19.38
N SER A 224 -10.99 2.57 20.56
CA SER A 224 -12.09 1.76 21.14
C SER A 224 -13.33 1.76 20.25
N TRP A 225 -13.71 2.91 19.67
CA TRP A 225 -14.81 3.00 18.71
C TRP A 225 -14.52 2.21 17.44
N LYS A 226 -13.27 2.25 16.97
CA LYS A 226 -12.86 1.48 15.77
C LYS A 226 -12.94 -0.03 16.04
N VAL A 227 -12.46 -0.48 17.20
CA VAL A 227 -12.54 -1.88 17.64
C VAL A 227 -14.00 -2.35 17.71
N GLU A 228 -14.89 -1.56 18.30
CA GLU A 228 -16.32 -1.85 18.35
C GLU A 228 -16.93 -2.01 16.94
N ASN A 229 -16.62 -1.07 16.04
CA ASN A 229 -17.12 -1.11 14.67
C ASN A 229 -16.59 -2.32 13.88
N VAL A 230 -15.32 -2.70 14.07
CA VAL A 230 -14.75 -3.93 13.50
C VAL A 230 -15.48 -5.17 14.06
N SER A 231 -15.62 -5.26 15.37
CA SER A 231 -16.26 -6.40 16.05
C SER A 231 -17.72 -6.60 15.60
N ASN A 232 -18.45 -5.52 15.40
CA ASN A 232 -19.83 -5.54 14.95
C ASN A 232 -20.00 -6.13 13.53
N THR A 233 -18.95 -6.12 12.70
CA THR A 233 -18.99 -6.76 11.36
C THR A 233 -18.99 -8.27 11.44
N LYS A 234 -18.50 -8.85 12.54
CA LYS A 234 -18.25 -10.31 12.69
C LYS A 234 -17.35 -10.86 11.58
N ALA A 235 -16.51 -10.03 11.01
CA ALA A 235 -15.53 -10.45 10.01
C ALA A 235 -14.42 -11.27 10.67
N SER A 236 -13.92 -12.27 9.94
CA SER A 236 -12.73 -13.04 10.32
C SER A 236 -11.44 -12.40 9.85
N ILE A 237 -11.54 -11.52 8.84
CA ILE A 237 -10.41 -10.79 8.26
C ILE A 237 -10.76 -9.31 8.18
N LEU A 238 -9.84 -8.46 8.66
CA LEU A 238 -9.83 -7.03 8.38
C LEU A 238 -8.79 -6.72 7.31
N VAL A 239 -9.18 -6.01 6.26
CA VAL A 239 -8.21 -5.51 5.28
C VAL A 239 -7.91 -4.05 5.53
N ALA A 240 -6.61 -3.69 5.63
CA ALA A 240 -6.14 -2.34 5.88
C ALA A 240 -4.88 -2.03 5.08
N SER A 241 -4.86 -0.91 4.35
CA SER A 241 -3.74 -0.51 3.47
C SER A 241 -2.89 0.62 4.07
N ASN A 242 -2.62 0.55 5.39
CA ASN A 242 -1.74 1.51 6.07
C ASN A 242 -1.08 0.89 7.31
N PRO A 243 0.26 0.83 7.37
CA PRO A 243 0.97 0.16 8.46
C PRO A 243 0.61 0.71 9.85
N GLY A 244 0.46 2.02 10.00
CA GLY A 244 0.06 2.63 11.27
C GLY A 244 -1.34 2.20 11.72
N CYS A 245 -2.30 2.09 10.80
CA CYS A 245 -3.65 1.60 11.10
C CYS A 245 -3.61 0.11 11.46
N THR A 246 -2.87 -0.69 10.71
CA THR A 246 -2.72 -2.13 10.95
C THR A 246 -2.21 -2.40 12.37
N ILE A 247 -1.11 -1.75 12.77
CA ILE A 247 -0.53 -1.88 14.12
C ILE A 247 -1.54 -1.44 15.18
N GLN A 248 -2.15 -0.28 15.00
CA GLN A 248 -3.05 0.31 16.00
C GLN A 248 -4.31 -0.53 16.20
N ILE A 249 -4.94 -0.98 15.11
CA ILE A 249 -6.16 -1.79 15.20
C ILE A 249 -5.83 -3.18 15.75
N ASN A 250 -4.72 -3.80 15.32
CA ASN A 250 -4.29 -5.09 15.87
C ASN A 250 -4.14 -5.02 17.39
N PHE A 251 -3.43 -4.01 17.89
CA PHE A 251 -3.28 -3.76 19.33
C PHE A 251 -4.65 -3.63 20.02
N GLY A 252 -5.58 -2.89 19.43
CA GLY A 252 -6.91 -2.70 19.99
C GLY A 252 -7.73 -3.99 20.06
N MET A 253 -7.70 -4.79 18.99
CA MET A 253 -8.41 -6.07 18.91
C MET A 253 -7.84 -7.11 19.88
N GLU A 254 -6.51 -7.21 20.00
CA GLU A 254 -5.86 -8.06 20.99
C GLU A 254 -6.23 -7.66 22.44
N LYS A 255 -6.17 -6.35 22.73
CA LYS A 255 -6.53 -5.82 24.06
C LYS A 255 -8.01 -6.07 24.40
N ALA A 256 -8.90 -6.09 23.42
CA ALA A 256 -10.32 -6.43 23.61
C ALA A 256 -10.57 -7.94 23.70
N GLY A 257 -9.56 -8.79 23.58
CA GLY A 257 -9.70 -10.25 23.58
C GLY A 257 -10.42 -10.80 22.33
N GLN A 258 -10.38 -10.05 21.22
CA GLN A 258 -11.04 -10.37 19.96
C GLN A 258 -10.06 -10.35 18.80
N PRO A 259 -8.98 -11.15 18.84
CA PRO A 259 -7.98 -11.17 17.77
C PRO A 259 -8.65 -11.60 16.45
N LEU A 260 -8.28 -10.92 15.35
CA LEU A 260 -8.66 -11.31 14.01
C LEU A 260 -7.46 -11.20 13.08
N GLU A 261 -7.56 -11.85 11.91
CA GLU A 261 -6.51 -11.70 10.89
C GLU A 261 -6.58 -10.30 10.27
N ILE A 262 -5.47 -9.57 10.26
CA ILE A 262 -5.39 -8.28 9.58
C ILE A 262 -4.44 -8.42 8.41
N LEU A 263 -4.94 -8.20 7.20
CA LEU A 263 -4.21 -8.31 5.96
C LEU A 263 -4.14 -6.97 5.22
N HIS A 264 -3.08 -6.77 4.49
CA HIS A 264 -3.03 -5.74 3.47
C HIS A 264 -3.82 -6.19 2.22
N LEU A 265 -4.33 -5.24 1.44
CA LEU A 265 -5.03 -5.54 0.20
C LEU A 265 -4.19 -6.38 -0.78
N ALA A 266 -2.88 -6.14 -0.85
CA ALA A 266 -1.98 -6.93 -1.69
C ALA A 266 -1.85 -8.38 -1.21
N GLU A 267 -1.85 -8.62 0.10
CA GLU A 267 -1.73 -9.97 0.67
C GLU A 267 -2.96 -10.82 0.36
N ILE A 268 -4.16 -10.28 0.50
CA ILE A 268 -5.38 -11.05 0.22
C ILE A 268 -5.57 -11.31 -1.29
N LEU A 269 -5.16 -10.37 -2.14
CA LEU A 269 -5.15 -10.58 -3.59
C LEU A 269 -4.13 -11.66 -3.98
N GLU A 270 -2.89 -11.58 -3.49
CA GLU A 270 -1.85 -12.56 -3.78
C GLU A 270 -2.22 -13.95 -3.23
N ARG A 271 -2.84 -14.01 -2.05
CA ARG A 271 -3.40 -15.26 -1.50
C ARG A 271 -4.37 -15.92 -2.48
N SER A 272 -5.29 -15.14 -3.04
CA SER A 272 -6.24 -15.67 -4.03
C SER A 272 -5.54 -16.11 -5.32
N TYR A 273 -4.60 -15.35 -5.86
CA TYR A 273 -3.84 -15.78 -7.03
C TYR A 273 -3.08 -17.09 -6.80
N ARG A 274 -2.45 -17.26 -5.63
CA ARG A 274 -1.72 -18.50 -5.27
C ARG A 274 -2.66 -19.70 -5.17
N LEU A 275 -3.82 -19.54 -4.54
CA LEU A 275 -4.82 -20.61 -4.44
C LEU A 275 -5.30 -21.08 -5.82
N ALA A 276 -5.40 -20.19 -6.80
CA ALA A 276 -5.74 -20.59 -8.16
C ALA A 276 -4.64 -21.40 -8.83
N GLU A 277 -3.36 -21.12 -8.55
CA GLU A 277 -2.22 -21.87 -9.10
C GLU A 277 -2.06 -23.27 -8.46
N GLU A 278 -2.49 -23.41 -7.20
CA GLU A 278 -2.40 -24.66 -6.42
C GLU A 278 -3.60 -25.60 -6.65
N ALA A 279 -4.69 -25.09 -7.23
CA ALA A 279 -5.85 -25.91 -7.55
C ALA A 279 -5.50 -26.97 -8.58
N PRO A 280 -5.79 -28.26 -8.35
CA PRO A 280 -5.60 -29.31 -9.37
C PRO A 280 -6.45 -29.00 -10.60
N ALA A 281 -5.85 -29.19 -11.77
CA ALA A 281 -6.52 -29.00 -13.08
C ALA A 281 -7.66 -29.99 -13.30
#